data_063d51715f53e188e9f11d157853de9e
#
_entry.id   063d51715f53e188e9f11d157853de9e
#
_cell.length_a   1.000
_cell.length_b   1.000
_cell.length_c   1.000
_cell.angle_alpha   90.00
_cell.angle_beta   90.00
_cell.angle_gamma   90.00
#
_symmetry.space_group_name_H-M   'P 1'
#
loop_
_entity.id
_entity.type
_entity.pdbx_description
1 polymer ?
#
loop_
_entity_poly.entity_id
_entity_poly.type
_entity_poly.pdbx_seq_one_letter_code
_entity_poly.pdbx_strand_id
1 'polypeptide(L)'
;LSETSNFMLSFLKKFEDYYPYLNKKASEVLITKEIVQKIDIVVDKYGEIKDNASADLLAIRREMNLVRGKVNQSFGVALTQYNGLGYLDDIKESFVQNRRVLAVLAMYRRKVKGTILGSSKTGSIAYIEPELTLKYSIELSNLEYEEKEEITRILKQLSNDIRPFLSLLIQYQDFLSDIDVVAAKAKYANRINGILPNITENRRLFFRDAYHPILYLNNKQKNEITHPQTIELKQEN
;
A
#
# COMPACT_ATOMS: atom_id res chain seq x y z
N LEU A 1 1.13 5.30 -9.90
CA LEU A 1 1.17 6.56 -10.65
C LEU A 1 2.02 6.43 -11.92
N SER A 2 3.35 6.25 -11.84
CA SER A 2 4.26 6.22 -12.99
C SER A 2 3.93 5.15 -14.03
N GLU A 3 3.61 3.92 -13.62
CA GLU A 3 3.22 2.84 -14.54
C GLU A 3 1.94 3.17 -15.29
N THR A 4 0.91 3.65 -14.58
CA THR A 4 -0.38 4.03 -15.17
C THR A 4 -0.20 5.19 -16.15
N SER A 5 0.60 6.20 -15.79
CA SER A 5 0.90 7.33 -16.66
C SER A 5 1.62 6.89 -17.92
N ASN A 6 2.68 6.09 -17.78
CA ASN A 6 3.43 5.56 -18.92
C ASN A 6 2.55 4.71 -19.86
N PHE A 7 1.66 3.89 -19.28
CA PHE A 7 0.69 3.11 -20.05
C PHE A 7 -0.25 4.02 -20.85
N MET A 8 -0.87 5.01 -20.20
CA MET A 8 -1.81 5.94 -20.85
C MET A 8 -1.14 6.79 -21.91
N LEU A 9 0.05 7.34 -21.62
CA LEU A 9 0.83 8.11 -22.57
C LEU A 9 1.20 7.27 -23.81
N SER A 10 1.65 6.04 -23.60
CA SER A 10 1.98 5.11 -24.68
C SER A 10 0.75 4.72 -25.51
N PHE A 11 -0.40 4.51 -24.83
CA PHE A 11 -1.67 4.22 -25.47
C PHE A 11 -2.12 5.38 -26.38
N LEU A 12 -2.15 6.61 -25.86
CA LEU A 12 -2.56 7.78 -26.61
C LEU A 12 -1.64 8.05 -27.80
N LYS A 13 -0.33 7.84 -27.64
CA LYS A 13 0.63 7.94 -28.74
C LYS A 13 0.38 6.89 -29.83
N LYS A 14 0.05 5.64 -29.45
CA LYS A 14 -0.25 4.58 -30.39
C LYS A 14 -1.53 4.83 -31.20
N PHE A 15 -2.50 5.51 -30.60
CA PHE A 15 -3.82 5.79 -31.16
C PHE A 15 -4.04 7.29 -31.44
N GLU A 16 -2.98 8.00 -31.85
CA GLU A 16 -3.01 9.46 -32.06
C GLU A 16 -4.06 9.92 -33.09
N ASP A 17 -4.27 9.14 -34.14
CA ASP A 17 -5.28 9.42 -35.17
C ASP A 17 -6.71 9.39 -34.62
N TYR A 18 -6.98 8.53 -33.61
CA TYR A 18 -8.29 8.41 -33.00
C TYR A 18 -8.53 9.43 -31.88
N TYR A 19 -7.46 9.87 -31.20
CA TYR A 19 -7.53 10.75 -30.03
C TYR A 19 -6.59 11.97 -30.15
N PRO A 20 -6.67 12.77 -31.22
CA PRO A 20 -5.68 13.82 -31.49
C PRO A 20 -5.60 14.88 -30.37
N TYR A 21 -6.71 15.28 -29.78
CA TYR A 21 -6.74 16.26 -28.68
C TYR A 21 -6.10 15.74 -27.40
N LEU A 22 -6.35 14.46 -27.08
CA LEU A 22 -5.76 13.82 -25.89
C LEU A 22 -4.27 13.55 -26.13
N ASN A 23 -3.89 13.16 -27.34
CA ASN A 23 -2.49 12.96 -27.69
C ASN A 23 -1.70 14.27 -27.64
N LYS A 24 -2.28 15.41 -28.03
CA LYS A 24 -1.64 16.72 -27.88
C LYS A 24 -1.30 17.00 -26.41
N LYS A 25 -2.20 16.74 -25.46
CA LYS A 25 -1.92 16.85 -24.02
C LYS A 25 -0.85 15.85 -23.57
N ALA A 26 -0.92 14.60 -24.05
CA ALA A 26 0.03 13.56 -23.73
C ALA A 26 1.46 13.86 -24.23
N SER A 27 1.60 14.54 -25.36
CA SER A 27 2.91 14.86 -25.96
C SER A 27 3.75 15.84 -25.14
N GLU A 28 3.13 16.56 -24.21
CA GLU A 28 3.80 17.49 -23.28
C GLU A 28 4.43 16.78 -22.08
N VAL A 29 4.10 15.50 -21.85
CA VAL A 29 4.54 14.74 -20.70
C VAL A 29 5.56 13.67 -21.10
N LEU A 30 6.70 13.65 -20.42
CA LEU A 30 7.78 12.72 -20.69
C LEU A 30 7.42 11.29 -20.22
N ILE A 31 7.70 10.30 -21.06
CA ILE A 31 7.59 8.87 -20.68
C ILE A 31 8.96 8.42 -20.17
N THR A 32 9.02 7.87 -18.95
CA THR A 32 10.23 7.24 -18.41
C THR A 32 9.92 6.02 -17.58
N LYS A 33 10.74 4.98 -17.76
CA LYS A 33 10.69 3.76 -16.93
C LYS A 33 11.62 3.85 -15.72
N GLU A 34 12.45 4.88 -15.64
CA GLU A 34 13.52 4.99 -14.67
C GLU A 34 13.00 5.02 -13.23
N ILE A 35 11.90 5.74 -12.99
CA ILE A 35 11.26 5.80 -11.65
C ILE A 35 10.82 4.40 -11.20
N VAL A 36 10.14 3.68 -12.10
CA VAL A 36 9.64 2.31 -11.81
C VAL A 36 10.82 1.37 -11.55
N GLN A 37 11.85 1.42 -12.40
CA GLN A 37 13.05 0.60 -12.24
C GLN A 37 13.76 0.84 -10.90
N LYS A 38 13.89 2.11 -10.47
CA LYS A 38 14.48 2.44 -9.16
C LYS A 38 13.67 1.88 -7.99
N ILE A 39 12.34 1.95 -8.08
CA ILE A 39 11.45 1.38 -7.07
C ILE A 39 11.53 -0.15 -7.08
N ASP A 40 11.50 -0.77 -8.25
CA ASP A 40 11.52 -2.23 -8.40
C ASP A 40 12.80 -2.89 -7.91
N ILE A 41 13.91 -2.17 -7.84
CA ILE A 41 15.15 -2.68 -7.22
C ILE A 41 14.97 -2.88 -5.72
N VAL A 42 14.22 -2.00 -5.05
CA VAL A 42 14.10 -1.94 -3.59
C VAL A 42 12.83 -2.62 -3.09
N VAL A 43 11.71 -2.41 -3.78
CA VAL A 43 10.36 -2.82 -3.34
C VAL A 43 9.84 -3.92 -4.25
N ASP A 44 9.14 -4.89 -3.68
CA ASP A 44 8.47 -5.95 -4.42
C ASP A 44 7.05 -5.55 -4.84
N LYS A 45 6.36 -6.45 -5.55
CA LYS A 45 4.98 -6.25 -6.03
C LYS A 45 3.92 -6.16 -4.92
N TYR A 46 4.26 -6.50 -3.67
CA TYR A 46 3.37 -6.41 -2.51
C TYR A 46 3.63 -5.15 -1.68
N GLY A 47 4.67 -4.36 -2.03
CA GLY A 47 5.07 -3.17 -1.30
C GLY A 47 6.08 -3.45 -0.18
N GLU A 48 6.63 -4.66 -0.10
CA GLU A 48 7.63 -5.05 0.89
C GLU A 48 9.05 -4.81 0.39
N ILE A 49 9.96 -4.50 1.31
CA ILE A 49 11.38 -4.31 0.98
C ILE A 49 12.01 -5.67 0.68
N LYS A 50 12.57 -5.79 -0.52
CA LYS A 50 13.25 -7.01 -0.96
C LYS A 50 14.44 -7.35 -0.08
N ASP A 51 14.67 -8.64 0.17
CA ASP A 51 15.82 -9.10 0.95
C ASP A 51 17.16 -8.65 0.35
N ASN A 52 17.25 -8.56 -0.95
CA ASN A 52 18.43 -8.15 -1.71
C ASN A 52 18.42 -6.65 -2.09
N ALA A 53 17.58 -5.82 -1.43
CA ALA A 53 17.57 -4.38 -1.64
C ALA A 53 18.93 -3.72 -1.28
N SER A 54 19.68 -4.32 -0.35
CA SER A 54 21.10 -4.05 -0.12
C SER A 54 21.83 -5.32 0.30
N ALA A 55 23.17 -5.31 0.19
CA ALA A 55 24.00 -6.41 0.67
C ALA A 55 23.92 -6.56 2.20
N ASP A 56 23.86 -5.44 2.91
CA ASP A 56 23.78 -5.39 4.37
C ASP A 56 22.44 -5.96 4.86
N LEU A 57 21.30 -5.56 4.25
CA LEU A 57 19.98 -6.09 4.59
C LEU A 57 19.91 -7.60 4.39
N LEU A 58 20.49 -8.09 3.30
CA LEU A 58 20.52 -9.52 3.00
C LEU A 58 21.34 -10.28 4.06
N ALA A 59 22.48 -9.73 4.50
CA ALA A 59 23.31 -10.31 5.54
C ALA A 59 22.57 -10.34 6.88
N ILE A 60 22.00 -9.21 7.30
CA ILE A 60 21.21 -9.09 8.54
C ILE A 60 20.06 -10.11 8.56
N ARG A 61 19.26 -10.21 7.51
CA ARG A 61 18.12 -11.14 7.45
C ARG A 61 18.56 -12.61 7.47
N ARG A 62 19.67 -12.94 6.83
CA ARG A 62 20.26 -14.29 6.95
C ARG A 62 20.67 -14.62 8.37
N GLU A 63 21.34 -13.67 9.03
CA GLU A 63 21.77 -13.85 10.42
C GLU A 63 20.58 -13.95 11.37
N MET A 64 19.55 -13.11 11.21
CA MET A 64 18.29 -13.21 11.94
C MET A 64 17.66 -14.62 11.84
N ASN A 65 17.65 -15.21 10.65
CA ASN A 65 17.13 -16.57 10.47
C ASN A 65 17.95 -17.64 11.18
N LEU A 66 19.27 -17.52 11.18
CA LEU A 66 20.17 -18.39 11.93
C LEU A 66 19.96 -18.25 13.44
N VAL A 67 19.85 -17.02 13.93
CA VAL A 67 19.64 -16.75 15.37
C VAL A 67 18.23 -17.19 15.80
N ARG A 68 17.19 -17.02 14.99
CA ARG A 68 15.85 -17.59 15.25
C ARG A 68 15.90 -19.12 15.40
N GLY A 69 16.71 -19.79 14.58
CA GLY A 69 16.97 -21.24 14.75
C GLY A 69 17.58 -21.56 16.10
N LYS A 70 18.60 -20.79 16.55
CA LYS A 70 19.25 -20.95 17.87
C LYS A 70 18.26 -20.68 19.02
N VAL A 71 17.42 -19.65 18.92
CA VAL A 71 16.35 -19.37 19.90
C VAL A 71 15.42 -20.56 20.03
N ASN A 72 14.92 -21.09 18.92
CA ASN A 72 14.00 -22.22 18.92
C ASN A 72 14.65 -23.50 19.50
N GLN A 73 15.87 -23.78 19.15
CA GLN A 73 16.61 -24.94 19.65
C GLN A 73 16.86 -24.83 21.16
N SER A 74 17.40 -23.70 21.63
CA SER A 74 17.69 -23.49 23.06
C SER A 74 16.41 -23.48 23.92
N PHE A 75 15.34 -22.90 23.39
CA PHE A 75 14.03 -22.90 24.02
C PHE A 75 13.47 -24.34 24.13
N GLY A 76 13.56 -25.14 23.06
CA GLY A 76 13.13 -26.54 23.05
C GLY A 76 13.84 -27.40 24.10
N VAL A 77 15.14 -27.16 24.29
CA VAL A 77 15.92 -27.83 25.37
C VAL A 77 15.37 -27.45 26.74
N ALA A 78 15.16 -26.17 27.01
CA ALA A 78 14.60 -25.69 28.27
C ALA A 78 13.17 -26.22 28.50
N LEU A 79 12.33 -26.19 27.47
CA LEU A 79 10.96 -26.68 27.50
C LEU A 79 10.93 -28.20 27.91
N THR A 80 11.75 -29.00 27.26
CA THR A 80 11.85 -30.44 27.54
C THR A 80 12.31 -30.70 28.97
N GLN A 81 13.34 -29.99 29.42
CA GLN A 81 13.88 -30.09 30.76
C GLN A 81 12.85 -29.78 31.84
N TYR A 82 12.20 -28.61 31.77
CA TYR A 82 11.27 -28.17 32.82
C TYR A 82 9.91 -28.86 32.76
N ASN A 83 9.50 -29.29 31.55
CA ASN A 83 8.33 -30.16 31.42
C ASN A 83 8.55 -31.54 32.09
N GLY A 84 9.73 -32.13 31.90
CA GLY A 84 10.07 -33.40 32.55
C GLY A 84 10.14 -33.31 34.09
N LEU A 85 10.38 -32.12 34.64
CA LEU A 85 10.36 -31.85 36.07
C LEU A 85 8.95 -31.53 36.63
N GLY A 86 7.95 -31.40 35.78
CA GLY A 86 6.58 -31.04 36.17
C GLY A 86 6.44 -29.59 36.66
N TYR A 87 7.29 -28.68 36.20
CA TYR A 87 7.27 -27.26 36.62
C TYR A 87 6.38 -26.38 35.76
N LEU A 88 5.96 -26.88 34.59
CA LEU A 88 5.18 -26.11 33.63
C LEU A 88 3.67 -26.34 33.85
N ASP A 89 2.89 -25.35 33.45
CA ASP A 89 1.44 -25.42 33.35
C ASP A 89 1.00 -26.31 32.16
N ASP A 90 -0.29 -26.60 32.05
CA ASP A 90 -0.86 -27.34 30.91
C ASP A 90 -0.55 -26.60 29.57
N ILE A 91 -0.65 -25.30 29.57
CA ILE A 91 -0.15 -24.42 28.45
C ILE A 91 1.32 -24.15 28.70
N LYS A 92 2.20 -25.01 28.22
CA LYS A 92 3.63 -25.07 28.55
C LYS A 92 4.42 -23.81 28.15
N GLU A 93 3.96 -23.08 27.14
CA GLU A 93 4.64 -21.93 26.59
C GLU A 93 3.68 -20.83 26.15
N SER A 94 4.18 -19.60 26.05
CA SER A 94 3.45 -18.42 25.58
C SER A 94 4.40 -17.42 24.94
N PHE A 95 3.87 -16.28 24.50
CA PHE A 95 4.65 -15.13 24.04
C PHE A 95 4.37 -13.91 24.91
N VAL A 96 5.44 -13.27 25.37
CA VAL A 96 5.37 -12.01 26.11
C VAL A 96 6.34 -11.03 25.46
N GLN A 97 5.86 -9.86 25.02
CA GLN A 97 6.67 -8.84 24.34
C GLN A 97 7.48 -9.41 23.15
N ASN A 98 6.83 -10.22 22.33
CA ASN A 98 7.44 -10.91 21.18
C ASN A 98 8.55 -11.91 21.54
N ARG A 99 8.71 -12.28 22.81
CA ARG A 99 9.66 -13.29 23.29
C ARG A 99 8.93 -14.55 23.68
N ARG A 100 9.49 -15.69 23.34
CA ARG A 100 8.96 -17.00 23.69
C ARG A 100 9.29 -17.30 25.15
N VAL A 101 8.28 -17.66 25.96
CA VAL A 101 8.42 -17.86 27.40
C VAL A 101 7.82 -19.18 27.85
N LEU A 102 8.38 -19.77 28.88
CA LEU A 102 7.80 -20.92 29.58
C LEU A 102 6.68 -20.43 30.51
N ALA A 103 5.55 -21.11 30.50
CA ALA A 103 4.47 -20.93 31.48
C ALA A 103 4.74 -21.79 32.69
N VAL A 104 5.35 -21.23 33.71
CA VAL A 104 5.81 -21.91 34.91
C VAL A 104 4.82 -21.74 36.05
N LEU A 105 4.42 -22.83 36.73
CA LEU A 105 3.59 -22.75 37.92
C LEU A 105 4.29 -21.89 39.01
N ALA A 106 3.56 -20.96 39.59
CA ALA A 106 4.11 -19.93 40.49
C ALA A 106 4.95 -20.50 41.64
N MET A 107 4.58 -21.69 42.14
CA MET A 107 5.32 -22.39 43.17
C MET A 107 6.74 -22.82 42.74
N TYR A 108 6.98 -22.98 41.43
CA TYR A 108 8.27 -23.38 40.88
C TYR A 108 9.06 -22.24 40.26
N ARG A 109 8.56 -20.99 40.27
CA ARG A 109 9.18 -19.82 39.64
C ARG A 109 10.65 -19.58 40.00
N ARG A 110 11.06 -19.95 41.24
CA ARG A 110 12.43 -19.81 41.73
C ARG A 110 13.34 -20.96 41.33
N LYS A 111 12.77 -22.08 40.83
CA LYS A 111 13.51 -23.26 40.39
C LYS A 111 13.86 -23.24 38.91
N VAL A 112 13.19 -22.39 38.12
CA VAL A 112 13.47 -22.19 36.71
C VAL A 112 14.46 -21.09 36.55
N LYS A 113 15.60 -21.35 35.92
CA LYS A 113 16.61 -20.33 35.60
C LYS A 113 16.20 -19.53 34.40
N GLY A 114 16.07 -18.21 34.55
CA GLY A 114 15.68 -17.29 33.49
C GLY A 114 15.13 -15.99 34.04
N THR A 115 14.65 -15.16 33.11
CA THR A 115 14.09 -13.82 33.38
C THR A 115 12.56 -13.88 33.40
N ILE A 116 11.93 -13.39 34.47
CA ILE A 116 10.46 -13.28 34.55
C ILE A 116 10.03 -12.06 33.72
N LEU A 117 9.26 -12.29 32.70
CA LEU A 117 8.73 -11.23 31.81
C LEU A 117 7.28 -10.86 32.14
N GLY A 118 6.60 -11.66 32.94
CA GLY A 118 5.21 -11.41 33.35
C GLY A 118 4.62 -12.53 34.17
N SER A 119 3.33 -12.41 34.49
CA SER A 119 2.53 -13.43 35.19
C SER A 119 1.08 -13.43 34.69
N SER A 120 0.37 -14.53 34.95
CA SER A 120 -1.07 -14.59 34.67
C SER A 120 -1.86 -13.61 35.56
N LYS A 121 -3.08 -13.27 35.17
CA LYS A 121 -3.96 -12.37 35.95
C LYS A 121 -4.19 -12.84 37.38
N THR A 122 -4.25 -14.14 37.60
CA THR A 122 -4.41 -14.76 38.92
C THR A 122 -3.09 -14.91 39.70
N GLY A 123 -1.95 -14.66 39.06
CA GLY A 123 -0.63 -14.88 39.65
C GLY A 123 -0.23 -16.36 39.79
N SER A 124 -1.05 -17.30 39.31
CA SER A 124 -0.77 -18.75 39.40
C SER A 124 0.33 -19.23 38.43
N ILE A 125 0.62 -18.47 37.38
CA ILE A 125 1.62 -18.77 36.35
C ILE A 125 2.61 -17.61 36.25
N ALA A 126 3.90 -17.93 36.22
CA ALA A 126 4.97 -16.98 35.86
C ALA A 126 5.48 -17.27 34.44
N TYR A 127 5.56 -16.22 33.64
CA TYR A 127 6.13 -16.30 32.29
C TYR A 127 7.63 -16.03 32.34
N ILE A 128 8.42 -17.06 32.09
CA ILE A 128 9.86 -17.04 32.27
C ILE A 128 10.55 -17.28 30.91
N GLU A 129 11.39 -16.34 30.49
CA GLU A 129 12.32 -16.57 29.40
C GLU A 129 13.51 -17.35 29.94
N PRO A 130 13.82 -18.57 29.41
CA PRO A 130 14.91 -19.38 29.90
C PRO A 130 16.28 -18.72 29.72
N GLU A 131 17.17 -18.89 30.67
CA GLU A 131 18.54 -18.38 30.61
C GLU A 131 19.28 -18.84 29.34
N LEU A 132 19.03 -20.09 28.92
CA LEU A 132 19.61 -20.65 27.69
C LEU A 132 19.23 -19.92 26.41
N THR A 133 18.04 -19.33 26.40
CA THR A 133 17.51 -18.57 25.24
C THR A 133 17.86 -17.09 25.28
N LEU A 134 18.05 -16.51 26.46
CA LEU A 134 18.19 -15.08 26.68
C LEU A 134 19.27 -14.44 25.78
N LYS A 135 20.42 -15.09 25.67
CA LYS A 135 21.52 -14.61 24.81
C LYS A 135 21.09 -14.43 23.36
N TYR A 136 20.41 -15.44 22.81
CA TYR A 136 19.98 -15.42 21.42
C TYR A 136 18.78 -14.50 21.19
N SER A 137 17.91 -14.35 22.19
CA SER A 137 16.81 -13.37 22.11
C SER A 137 17.33 -11.92 22.11
N ILE A 138 18.37 -11.62 22.87
CA ILE A 138 19.03 -10.30 22.85
C ILE A 138 19.70 -10.08 21.48
N GLU A 139 20.44 -11.07 20.98
CA GLU A 139 21.10 -11.03 19.67
C GLU A 139 20.06 -10.79 18.57
N LEU A 140 18.92 -11.50 18.59
CA LEU A 140 17.83 -11.31 17.64
C LEU A 140 17.23 -9.90 17.71
N SER A 141 17.01 -9.38 18.92
CA SER A 141 16.49 -8.02 19.11
C SER A 141 17.44 -6.94 18.56
N ASN A 142 18.75 -7.14 18.69
CA ASN A 142 19.74 -6.24 18.10
C ASN A 142 19.71 -6.28 16.57
N LEU A 143 19.61 -7.49 15.98
CA LEU A 143 19.49 -7.65 14.53
C LEU A 143 18.17 -7.05 13.99
N GLU A 144 17.05 -7.16 14.73
CA GLU A 144 15.78 -6.50 14.37
C GLU A 144 15.90 -4.98 14.39
N TYR A 145 16.69 -4.43 15.30
CA TYR A 145 17.01 -3.00 15.32
C TYR A 145 17.88 -2.61 14.12
N GLU A 146 18.94 -3.36 13.83
CA GLU A 146 19.82 -3.13 12.68
C GLU A 146 19.05 -3.23 11.35
N GLU A 147 18.14 -4.21 11.21
CA GLU A 147 17.26 -4.34 10.04
C GLU A 147 16.45 -3.06 9.84
N LYS A 148 15.84 -2.53 10.90
CA LYS A 148 15.02 -1.32 10.84
C LYS A 148 15.84 -0.08 10.44
N GLU A 149 17.04 0.05 10.97
CA GLU A 149 17.95 1.15 10.60
C GLU A 149 18.38 1.03 9.13
N GLU A 150 18.71 -0.16 8.68
CA GLU A 150 19.12 -0.40 7.28
C GLU A 150 17.96 -0.15 6.30
N ILE A 151 16.75 -0.61 6.61
CA ILE A 151 15.54 -0.30 5.83
C ILE A 151 15.33 1.21 5.75
N THR A 152 15.49 1.91 6.85
CA THR A 152 15.37 3.37 6.89
C THR A 152 16.40 4.04 5.98
N ARG A 153 17.65 3.55 5.97
CA ARG A 153 18.71 4.02 5.09
C ARG A 153 18.38 3.80 3.62
N ILE A 154 17.91 2.60 3.28
CA ILE A 154 17.52 2.22 1.91
C ILE A 154 16.39 3.13 1.42
N LEU A 155 15.34 3.34 2.22
CA LEU A 155 14.18 4.17 1.85
C LEU A 155 14.57 5.66 1.70
N LYS A 156 15.47 6.16 2.54
CA LYS A 156 16.03 7.53 2.38
C LYS A 156 16.79 7.66 1.07
N GLN A 157 17.61 6.67 0.73
CA GLN A 157 18.35 6.65 -0.53
C GLN A 157 17.39 6.62 -1.72
N LEU A 158 16.41 5.72 -1.73
CA LEU A 158 15.39 5.63 -2.77
C LEU A 158 14.64 6.96 -2.93
N SER A 159 14.27 7.61 -1.83
CA SER A 159 13.60 8.92 -1.86
C SER A 159 14.48 10.00 -2.50
N ASN A 160 15.80 9.99 -2.22
CA ASN A 160 16.74 10.91 -2.85
C ASN A 160 16.90 10.62 -4.35
N ASP A 161 16.90 9.34 -4.75
CA ASP A 161 17.02 8.92 -6.14
C ASP A 161 15.77 9.25 -6.98
N ILE A 162 14.61 9.33 -6.34
CA ILE A 162 13.34 9.72 -6.98
C ILE A 162 13.13 11.22 -6.98
N ARG A 163 13.71 11.96 -6.05
CA ARG A 163 13.53 13.41 -5.90
C ARG A 163 13.74 14.22 -7.18
N PRO A 164 14.73 13.93 -8.06
CA PRO A 164 14.90 14.65 -9.33
C PRO A 164 13.68 14.56 -10.26
N PHE A 165 12.85 13.54 -10.10
CA PHE A 165 11.64 13.31 -10.91
C PHE A 165 10.37 13.93 -10.31
N LEU A 166 10.47 14.71 -9.22
CA LEU A 166 9.29 15.25 -8.53
C LEU A 166 8.40 16.09 -9.46
N SER A 167 8.99 16.95 -10.28
CA SER A 167 8.23 17.74 -11.25
C SER A 167 7.49 16.87 -12.27
N LEU A 168 8.12 15.77 -12.72
CA LEU A 168 7.50 14.82 -13.62
C LEU A 168 6.38 14.03 -12.95
N LEU A 169 6.55 13.67 -11.68
CA LEU A 169 5.50 12.99 -10.90
C LEU A 169 4.26 13.87 -10.71
N ILE A 170 4.45 15.19 -10.51
CA ILE A 170 3.36 16.16 -10.47
C ILE A 170 2.66 16.23 -11.85
N GLN A 171 3.42 16.32 -12.94
CA GLN A 171 2.85 16.29 -14.28
C GLN A 171 2.05 15.00 -14.56
N TYR A 172 2.53 13.85 -14.09
CA TYR A 172 1.80 12.60 -14.19
C TYR A 172 0.48 12.62 -13.43
N GLN A 173 0.47 13.20 -12.24
CA GLN A 173 -0.74 13.33 -11.44
C GLN A 173 -1.76 14.25 -12.13
N ASP A 174 -1.32 15.42 -12.61
CA ASP A 174 -2.18 16.37 -13.30
C ASP A 174 -2.74 15.78 -14.59
N PHE A 175 -1.89 15.11 -15.39
CA PHE A 175 -2.29 14.41 -16.60
C PHE A 175 -3.34 13.33 -16.33
N LEU A 176 -3.14 12.46 -15.34
CA LEU A 176 -4.11 11.42 -15.03
C LEU A 176 -5.42 11.98 -14.49
N SER A 177 -5.36 13.07 -13.70
CA SER A 177 -6.55 13.76 -13.21
C SER A 177 -7.36 14.36 -14.37
N ASP A 178 -6.70 14.98 -15.32
CA ASP A 178 -7.33 15.52 -16.54
C ASP A 178 -7.99 14.41 -17.36
N ILE A 179 -7.30 13.29 -17.57
CA ILE A 179 -7.84 12.12 -18.29
C ILE A 179 -9.06 11.52 -17.56
N ASP A 180 -9.01 11.42 -16.23
CA ASP A 180 -10.13 10.91 -15.44
C ASP A 180 -11.36 11.82 -15.56
N VAL A 181 -11.18 13.14 -15.49
CA VAL A 181 -12.25 14.13 -15.72
C VAL A 181 -12.85 13.98 -17.11
N VAL A 182 -12.02 13.84 -18.15
CA VAL A 182 -12.50 13.64 -19.53
C VAL A 182 -13.27 12.33 -19.65
N ALA A 183 -12.76 11.24 -19.06
CA ALA A 183 -13.43 9.94 -19.06
C ALA A 183 -14.77 9.98 -18.30
N ALA A 184 -14.83 10.68 -17.16
CA ALA A 184 -16.06 10.87 -16.40
C ALA A 184 -17.11 11.65 -17.21
N LYS A 185 -16.71 12.76 -17.87
CA LYS A 185 -17.58 13.52 -18.76
C LYS A 185 -18.11 12.69 -19.93
N ALA A 186 -17.25 11.91 -20.57
CA ALA A 186 -17.63 11.04 -21.67
C ALA A 186 -18.60 9.93 -21.23
N LYS A 187 -18.34 9.28 -20.09
CA LYS A 187 -19.26 8.30 -19.50
C LYS A 187 -20.62 8.92 -19.16
N TYR A 188 -20.62 10.13 -18.61
CA TYR A 188 -21.84 10.84 -18.29
C TYR A 188 -22.62 11.21 -19.56
N ALA A 189 -21.94 11.78 -20.57
CA ALA A 189 -22.56 12.10 -21.86
C ALA A 189 -23.21 10.86 -22.50
N ASN A 190 -22.52 9.72 -22.54
CA ASN A 190 -23.08 8.47 -23.05
C ASN A 190 -24.31 8.02 -22.24
N ARG A 191 -24.29 8.21 -20.92
CA ARG A 191 -25.41 7.80 -20.05
C ARG A 191 -26.69 8.60 -20.31
N ILE A 192 -26.55 9.89 -20.64
CA ILE A 192 -27.67 10.80 -20.94
C ILE A 192 -27.97 10.92 -22.43
N ASN A 193 -27.29 10.16 -23.30
CA ASN A 193 -27.32 10.30 -24.76
C ASN A 193 -27.01 11.74 -25.20
N GLY A 194 -26.03 12.36 -24.51
CA GLY A 194 -25.61 13.73 -24.79
C GLY A 194 -24.93 13.88 -26.15
N ILE A 195 -25.15 15.00 -26.80
CA ILE A 195 -24.51 15.38 -28.05
C ILE A 195 -23.54 16.55 -27.83
N LEU A 196 -22.58 16.69 -28.72
CA LEU A 196 -21.68 17.84 -28.71
C LEU A 196 -22.46 19.09 -29.11
N PRO A 197 -22.49 20.15 -28.26
CA PRO A 197 -23.15 21.41 -28.64
C PRO A 197 -22.37 22.15 -29.71
N ASN A 198 -23.07 22.85 -30.59
CA ASN A 198 -22.44 23.75 -31.52
C ASN A 198 -22.20 25.12 -30.84
N ILE A 199 -20.95 25.49 -30.63
CA ILE A 199 -20.55 26.73 -29.96
C ILE A 199 -20.32 27.78 -31.05
N THR A 200 -21.04 28.92 -30.97
CA THR A 200 -20.93 30.06 -31.89
C THR A 200 -20.62 31.31 -31.11
N GLU A 201 -20.09 32.32 -31.81
CA GLU A 201 -19.85 33.66 -31.23
C GLU A 201 -21.11 34.49 -31.08
N ASN A 202 -22.23 34.01 -31.64
CA ASN A 202 -23.51 34.72 -31.55
C ASN A 202 -24.03 34.70 -30.12
N ARG A 203 -24.51 35.85 -29.64
CA ARG A 203 -25.12 35.96 -28.29
C ARG A 203 -26.52 35.35 -28.26
N ARG A 204 -26.58 34.05 -28.54
CA ARG A 204 -27.82 33.26 -28.58
C ARG A 204 -27.60 31.91 -27.92
N LEU A 205 -28.49 31.56 -27.01
CA LEU A 205 -28.59 30.20 -26.46
C LEU A 205 -29.81 29.52 -27.07
N PHE A 206 -29.60 28.41 -27.77
CA PHE A 206 -30.68 27.65 -28.38
C PHE A 206 -30.53 26.17 -28.08
N PHE A 207 -31.47 25.65 -27.33
CA PHE A 207 -31.61 24.21 -27.05
C PHE A 207 -32.88 23.70 -27.74
N ARG A 208 -32.74 22.76 -28.63
CA ARG A 208 -33.84 22.09 -29.29
C ARG A 208 -34.02 20.68 -28.69
N ASP A 209 -35.23 20.36 -28.25
CA ASP A 209 -35.59 19.06 -27.67
C ASP A 209 -34.63 18.59 -26.55
N ALA A 210 -34.26 19.52 -25.68
CA ALA A 210 -33.33 19.26 -24.59
C ALA A 210 -34.05 18.61 -23.39
N TYR A 211 -33.37 17.64 -22.78
CA TYR A 211 -33.82 16.96 -21.58
C TYR A 211 -33.08 17.46 -20.37
N HIS A 212 -33.79 17.63 -19.25
CA HIS A 212 -33.12 17.84 -17.97
C HIS A 212 -32.38 16.56 -17.57
N PRO A 213 -31.02 16.54 -17.46
CA PRO A 213 -30.27 15.30 -17.41
C PRO A 213 -30.60 14.43 -16.18
N ILE A 214 -30.78 15.04 -15.00
CA ILE A 214 -31.12 14.30 -13.79
C ILE A 214 -32.53 13.70 -13.89
N LEU A 215 -33.49 14.47 -14.38
CA LEU A 215 -34.87 14.00 -14.55
C LEU A 215 -34.93 12.85 -15.58
N TYR A 216 -34.19 13.00 -16.69
CA TYR A 216 -34.07 11.95 -17.71
C TYR A 216 -33.54 10.63 -17.11
N LEU A 217 -32.48 10.70 -16.32
CA LEU A 217 -31.89 9.51 -15.70
C LEU A 217 -32.84 8.86 -14.67
N ASN A 218 -33.50 9.67 -13.84
CA ASN A 218 -34.44 9.17 -12.83
C ASN A 218 -35.67 8.52 -13.47
N ASN A 219 -36.26 9.16 -14.48
CA ASN A 219 -37.40 8.64 -15.18
C ASN A 219 -37.06 7.36 -15.97
N LYS A 220 -35.86 7.33 -16.60
CA LYS A 220 -35.34 6.14 -17.28
C LYS A 220 -35.24 4.93 -16.34
N GLN A 221 -34.86 5.12 -15.10
CA GLN A 221 -34.80 4.05 -14.08
C GLN A 221 -36.17 3.55 -13.69
N LYS A 222 -37.21 4.42 -13.74
CA LYS A 222 -38.58 4.11 -13.40
C LYS A 222 -39.45 3.68 -14.60
N ASN A 223 -38.85 3.62 -15.82
CA ASN A 223 -39.56 3.46 -17.09
C ASN A 223 -40.64 4.55 -17.34
N GLU A 224 -40.38 5.77 -16.84
CA GLU A 224 -41.23 6.94 -17.06
C GLU A 224 -40.68 7.79 -18.23
N ILE A 225 -41.60 8.51 -18.91
CA ILE A 225 -41.26 9.37 -20.05
C ILE A 225 -40.79 10.74 -19.52
N THR A 226 -39.68 11.24 -20.06
CA THR A 226 -39.28 12.62 -19.86
C THR A 226 -39.58 13.42 -21.11
N HIS A 227 -40.30 14.51 -20.98
CA HIS A 227 -40.66 15.38 -22.09
C HIS A 227 -39.53 16.38 -22.39
N PRO A 228 -39.09 16.49 -23.67
CA PRO A 228 -38.06 17.47 -24.05
C PRO A 228 -38.62 18.89 -24.04
N GLN A 229 -37.70 19.86 -23.90
CA GLN A 229 -38.02 21.28 -23.94
C GLN A 229 -37.18 21.98 -25.00
N THR A 230 -37.79 22.90 -25.75
CA THR A 230 -37.05 23.82 -26.66
C THR A 230 -37.01 25.18 -26.03
N ILE A 231 -35.78 25.67 -25.81
CA ILE A 231 -35.53 26.96 -25.15
C ILE A 231 -34.66 27.83 -26.06
N GLU A 232 -35.10 29.05 -26.28
CA GLU A 232 -34.29 30.05 -26.97
C GLU A 232 -34.15 31.33 -26.12
N LEU A 233 -32.93 31.76 -25.92
CA LEU A 233 -32.59 33.03 -25.27
C LEU A 233 -31.76 33.85 -26.24
N LYS A 234 -32.16 35.10 -26.47
CA LYS A 234 -31.45 36.07 -27.27
C LYS A 234 -31.14 37.28 -26.39
N GLN A 235 -30.00 37.91 -26.61
CA GLN A 235 -29.73 39.18 -25.99
C GLN A 235 -30.60 40.22 -26.74
N GLU A 236 -31.52 40.86 -26.06
CA GLU A 236 -32.19 42.07 -26.53
C GLU A 236 -31.20 43.21 -26.45
N ASN A 237 -31.13 44.07 -27.52
CA ASN A 237 -30.29 45.23 -27.57
C ASN A 237 -30.85 46.34 -26.71
#